data_3f0568b3fea55f71d0f91e30433ae42b
#
_entry.id   3f0568b3fea55f71d0f91e30433ae42b
#
_cell.length_a   1.000
_cell.length_b   1.000
_cell.length_c   1.000
_cell.angle_alpha   90.00
_cell.angle_beta   90.00
_cell.angle_gamma   90.00
#
_symmetry.space_group_name_H-M   'P 1'
#
loop_
_entity.id
_entity.type
_entity.pdbx_description
1 polymer ?
#
loop_
_entity_poly.entity_id
_entity_poly.type
_entity_poly.pdbx_seq_one_letter_code
_entity_poly.pdbx_strand_id
1 'polypeptide(L)'
;MPLTHQRIEDLAPDQASLAAARKLLKPSSWPTLAGSDGLIWGECQGSGATPYRVVVSEAEPGYKCTCPSRKFPCKHALALMWVQADKSAAFSPATVPDWVKDWLSRRRGASTAAREAEGEKKQPKIRPSLRLTEIPEAEAAPDPKTEQRAAAARERNRWER
;
A
#
# COMPACT_ATOMS: atom_id res chain seq x y z
N MET A 1 -1.68 17.23 3.67
CA MET A 1 -1.52 17.69 2.27
C MET A 1 -2.89 18.02 1.73
N PRO A 2 -3.13 19.19 1.13
CA PRO A 2 -4.45 19.55 0.63
C PRO A 2 -4.90 18.58 -0.48
N LEU A 3 -6.19 18.27 -0.47
CA LEU A 3 -6.81 17.49 -1.54
C LEU A 3 -6.98 18.40 -2.77
N THR A 4 -6.30 18.08 -3.85
CA THR A 4 -6.42 18.79 -5.14
C THR A 4 -7.17 17.91 -6.13
N HIS A 5 -7.81 18.53 -7.12
CA HIS A 5 -8.52 17.80 -8.19
C HIS A 5 -7.62 16.80 -8.90
N GLN A 6 -6.40 17.20 -9.25
CA GLN A 6 -5.44 16.31 -9.89
C GLN A 6 -5.17 15.06 -9.05
N ARG A 7 -4.93 15.25 -7.74
CA ARG A 7 -4.68 14.12 -6.83
C ARG A 7 -5.89 13.19 -6.71
N ILE A 8 -7.11 13.73 -6.75
CA ILE A 8 -8.33 12.93 -6.70
C ILE A 8 -8.48 12.11 -7.99
N GLU A 9 -8.15 12.70 -9.13
CA GLU A 9 -8.16 12.02 -10.43
C GLU A 9 -7.11 10.92 -10.50
N ASP A 10 -5.92 11.16 -9.97
CA ASP A 10 -4.83 10.18 -9.89
C ASP A 10 -5.17 8.98 -8.97
N LEU A 11 -5.96 9.22 -7.93
CA LEU A 11 -6.42 8.17 -7.01
C LEU A 11 -7.59 7.35 -7.58
N ALA A 12 -8.28 7.84 -8.59
CA ALA A 12 -9.46 7.18 -9.11
C ALA A 12 -9.10 5.89 -9.87
N PRO A 13 -9.83 4.79 -9.65
CA PRO A 13 -9.56 3.54 -10.33
C PRO A 13 -9.88 3.58 -11.83
N ASP A 14 -10.83 4.43 -12.23
CA ASP A 14 -11.24 4.60 -13.64
C ASP A 14 -12.06 5.89 -13.85
N GLN A 15 -12.19 6.28 -15.11
CA GLN A 15 -12.96 7.47 -15.53
C GLN A 15 -14.47 7.34 -15.25
N ALA A 16 -15.00 6.13 -15.27
CA ALA A 16 -16.41 5.89 -14.95
C ALA A 16 -16.72 6.20 -13.48
N SER A 17 -15.77 5.86 -12.58
CA SER A 17 -15.88 6.20 -11.16
C SER A 17 -15.82 7.71 -10.94
N LEU A 18 -14.97 8.43 -11.66
CA LEU A 18 -14.90 9.88 -11.65
C LEU A 18 -16.21 10.52 -12.14
N ALA A 19 -16.72 10.08 -13.28
CA ALA A 19 -17.98 10.58 -13.83
C ALA A 19 -19.17 10.33 -12.87
N ALA A 20 -19.19 9.17 -12.21
CA ALA A 20 -20.20 8.85 -11.21
C ALA A 20 -20.06 9.70 -9.94
N ALA A 21 -18.84 9.99 -9.51
CA ALA A 21 -18.57 10.86 -8.36
C ALA A 21 -19.03 12.29 -8.61
N ARG A 22 -18.79 12.84 -9.82
CA ARG A 22 -19.25 14.19 -10.21
C ARG A 22 -20.77 14.36 -10.07
N LYS A 23 -21.54 13.31 -10.31
CA LYS A 23 -23.01 13.35 -10.13
C LYS A 23 -23.43 13.49 -8.67
N LEU A 24 -22.55 13.15 -7.74
CA LEU A 24 -22.78 13.21 -6.30
C LEU A 24 -22.31 14.51 -5.65
N LEU A 25 -21.79 15.47 -6.40
CA LEU A 25 -21.35 16.78 -5.88
C LEU A 25 -22.49 17.70 -5.49
N LYS A 26 -23.73 17.29 -5.68
CA LYS A 26 -24.92 18.04 -5.30
C LYS A 26 -25.07 18.06 -3.77
N PRO A 27 -25.36 19.21 -3.14
CA PRO A 27 -25.56 19.30 -1.70
C PRO A 27 -26.65 18.34 -1.18
N SER A 28 -27.69 18.11 -1.98
CA SER A 28 -28.78 17.20 -1.64
C SER A 28 -28.35 15.74 -1.51
N SER A 29 -27.20 15.36 -2.06
CA SER A 29 -26.64 14.02 -1.93
C SER A 29 -25.97 13.78 -0.57
N TRP A 30 -25.69 14.84 0.17
CA TRP A 30 -24.92 14.82 1.40
C TRP A 30 -25.69 15.47 2.56
N PRO A 31 -26.59 14.76 3.23
CA PRO A 31 -27.32 15.30 4.37
C PRO A 31 -26.40 15.64 5.55
N THR A 32 -25.23 15.00 5.63
CA THR A 32 -24.25 15.26 6.68
C THR A 32 -22.87 15.37 6.05
N LEU A 33 -22.18 16.50 6.32
CA LEU A 33 -20.78 16.73 6.00
C LEU A 33 -20.09 17.32 7.21
N ALA A 34 -19.05 16.68 7.72
CA ALA A 34 -18.30 17.16 8.86
C ALA A 34 -16.81 16.81 8.75
N GLY A 35 -16.00 17.55 9.48
CA GLY A 35 -14.56 17.34 9.51
C GLY A 35 -13.94 17.78 10.82
N SER A 36 -12.83 17.14 11.20
CA SER A 36 -12.01 17.49 12.35
C SER A 36 -10.62 16.86 12.21
N ASP A 37 -9.58 17.59 12.60
CA ASP A 37 -8.20 17.07 12.70
C ASP A 37 -7.66 16.39 11.44
N GLY A 38 -7.92 16.95 10.27
CA GLY A 38 -7.49 16.37 8.99
C GLY A 38 -8.27 15.13 8.56
N LEU A 39 -9.43 14.92 9.16
CA LEU A 39 -10.41 13.91 8.79
C LEU A 39 -11.66 14.59 8.26
N ILE A 40 -12.20 14.06 7.19
CA ILE A 40 -13.50 14.44 6.66
C ILE A 40 -14.38 13.21 6.58
N TRP A 41 -15.64 13.39 6.94
CA TRP A 41 -16.64 12.33 6.83
C TRP A 41 -17.99 12.90 6.45
N GLY A 42 -18.81 12.06 5.89
CA GLY A 42 -20.16 12.44 5.50
C GLY A 42 -21.04 11.22 5.28
N GLU A 43 -22.32 11.48 5.26
CA GLU A 43 -23.32 10.50 4.88
C GLU A 43 -23.83 10.86 3.48
N CYS A 44 -23.67 9.92 2.54
CA CYS A 44 -24.13 10.10 1.17
C CYS A 44 -25.45 9.35 0.96
N GLN A 45 -26.49 10.06 0.55
CA GLN A 45 -27.77 9.44 0.22
C GLN A 45 -27.59 8.56 -1.03
N GLY A 46 -27.83 7.27 -0.86
CA GLY A 46 -27.83 6.28 -1.93
C GLY A 46 -29.24 5.93 -2.39
N SER A 47 -29.36 4.85 -3.15
CA SER A 47 -30.64 4.29 -3.59
C SER A 47 -31.40 3.51 -2.49
N GLY A 48 -30.75 3.27 -1.36
CA GLY A 48 -31.34 2.56 -0.22
C GLY A 48 -31.89 3.50 0.84
N ALA A 49 -32.58 2.93 1.82
CA ALA A 49 -33.14 3.67 2.96
C ALA A 49 -32.06 4.24 3.91
N THR A 50 -30.89 3.61 3.95
CA THR A 50 -29.78 4.04 4.80
C THR A 50 -28.71 4.75 3.97
N PRO A 51 -28.25 5.95 4.39
CA PRO A 51 -27.17 6.64 3.71
C PRO A 51 -25.84 5.88 3.88
N TYR A 52 -24.97 5.99 2.90
CA TYR A 52 -23.62 5.44 2.97
C TYR A 52 -22.72 6.35 3.80
N ARG A 53 -22.03 5.76 4.77
CA ARG A 53 -21.04 6.46 5.59
C ARG A 53 -19.70 6.44 4.90
N VAL A 54 -19.15 7.64 4.72
CA VAL A 54 -17.87 7.82 4.02
C VAL A 54 -16.93 8.59 4.92
N VAL A 55 -15.69 8.16 5.03
CA VAL A 55 -14.61 8.87 5.73
C VAL A 55 -13.37 8.88 4.85
N VAL A 56 -12.66 10.01 4.89
CA VAL A 56 -11.37 10.22 4.21
C VAL A 56 -10.41 10.89 5.18
N SER A 57 -9.17 10.43 5.19
CA SER A 57 -8.06 11.09 5.88
C SER A 57 -7.29 11.95 4.88
N GLU A 58 -7.11 13.24 5.19
CA GLU A 58 -6.34 14.16 4.35
C GLU A 58 -4.83 14.00 4.58
N ALA A 59 -4.42 13.62 5.79
CA ALA A 59 -3.02 13.51 6.16
C ALA A 59 -2.34 12.28 5.53
N GLU A 60 -3.04 11.16 5.53
CA GLU A 60 -2.61 9.92 4.90
C GLU A 60 -3.71 9.48 3.91
N PRO A 61 -3.35 9.04 2.70
CA PRO A 61 -4.35 8.63 1.73
C PRO A 61 -5.12 7.41 2.23
N GLY A 62 -6.17 7.68 2.98
CA GLY A 62 -7.02 6.67 3.59
C GLY A 62 -8.48 7.03 3.46
N TYR A 63 -9.26 6.07 3.05
CA TYR A 63 -10.70 6.24 2.86
C TYR A 63 -11.45 4.95 3.18
N LYS A 64 -12.68 5.11 3.63
CA LYS A 64 -13.62 4.00 3.82
C LYS A 64 -15.03 4.45 3.43
N CYS A 65 -15.77 3.56 2.85
CA CYS A 65 -17.19 3.73 2.56
C CYS A 65 -17.94 2.44 2.87
N THR A 66 -19.16 2.56 3.36
CA THR A 66 -20.03 1.41 3.63
C THR A 66 -20.76 0.90 2.39
N CYS A 67 -20.54 1.48 1.22
CA CYS A 67 -21.17 1.04 -0.01
C CYS A 67 -20.65 -0.34 -0.46
N PRO A 68 -21.45 -1.13 -1.22
CA PRO A 68 -21.06 -2.45 -1.69
C PRO A 68 -20.08 -2.44 -2.88
N SER A 69 -19.46 -1.31 -3.18
CA SER A 69 -18.50 -1.19 -4.29
C SER A 69 -17.25 -2.02 -4.04
N ARG A 70 -16.79 -2.71 -5.07
CA ARG A 70 -15.50 -3.43 -5.06
C ARG A 70 -14.33 -2.56 -5.52
N LYS A 71 -14.61 -1.40 -6.10
CA LYS A 71 -13.60 -0.43 -6.56
C LYS A 71 -13.29 0.57 -5.45
N PHE A 72 -12.02 0.79 -5.17
CA PHE A 72 -11.55 1.74 -4.16
C PHE A 72 -10.46 2.65 -4.75
N PRO A 73 -10.55 3.96 -4.52
CA PRO A 73 -11.67 4.68 -3.90
C PRO A 73 -12.96 4.55 -4.71
N CYS A 74 -14.08 4.36 -4.00
CA CYS A 74 -15.38 4.31 -4.64
C CYS A 74 -15.86 5.72 -5.04
N LYS A 75 -16.90 5.79 -5.87
CA LYS A 75 -17.51 7.08 -6.29
C LYS A 75 -17.88 8.00 -5.12
N HIS A 76 -18.28 7.45 -3.97
CA HIS A 76 -18.64 8.23 -2.79
C HIS A 76 -17.43 8.84 -2.11
N ALA A 77 -16.33 8.08 -1.98
CA ALA A 77 -15.08 8.60 -1.44
C ALA A 77 -14.48 9.69 -2.34
N LEU A 78 -14.47 9.48 -3.65
CA LEU A 78 -14.04 10.48 -4.64
C LEU A 78 -14.91 11.75 -4.57
N ALA A 79 -16.22 11.60 -4.47
CA ALA A 79 -17.14 12.74 -4.35
C ALA A 79 -16.90 13.53 -3.06
N LEU A 80 -16.68 12.85 -1.92
CA LEU A 80 -16.36 13.51 -0.66
C LEU A 80 -15.06 14.31 -0.73
N MET A 81 -14.02 13.74 -1.35
CA MET A 81 -12.75 14.43 -1.59
C MET A 81 -12.93 15.66 -2.48
N TRP A 82 -13.76 15.58 -3.52
CA TRP A 82 -14.06 16.72 -4.39
C TRP A 82 -14.85 17.81 -3.67
N VAL A 83 -15.85 17.44 -2.89
CA VAL A 83 -16.59 18.43 -2.10
C VAL A 83 -15.65 19.14 -1.13
N GLN A 84 -14.67 18.45 -0.55
CA GLN A 84 -13.65 19.09 0.30
C GLN A 84 -12.76 20.04 -0.51
N ALA A 85 -12.31 19.63 -1.69
CA ALA A 85 -11.44 20.45 -2.53
C ALA A 85 -12.16 21.73 -3.05
N ASP A 86 -13.45 21.61 -3.40
CA ASP A 86 -14.23 22.72 -3.97
C ASP A 86 -14.91 23.59 -2.91
N LYS A 87 -15.40 22.98 -1.84
CA LYS A 87 -16.28 23.57 -0.84
C LYS A 87 -15.92 23.12 0.58
N SER A 88 -14.70 23.36 0.98
CA SER A 88 -14.25 23.02 2.35
C SER A 88 -15.14 23.64 3.43
N ALA A 89 -15.73 24.80 3.18
CA ALA A 89 -16.68 25.46 4.07
C ALA A 89 -18.02 24.72 4.25
N ALA A 90 -18.32 23.73 3.41
CA ALA A 90 -19.52 22.90 3.55
C ALA A 90 -19.38 21.85 4.70
N PHE A 91 -18.18 21.65 5.20
CA PHE A 91 -17.91 20.73 6.29
C PHE A 91 -18.05 21.47 7.64
N SER A 92 -18.98 21.01 8.45
CA SER A 92 -19.13 21.52 9.80
C SER A 92 -18.08 20.92 10.71
N PRO A 93 -17.44 21.71 11.59
CA PRO A 93 -16.59 21.16 12.64
C PRO A 93 -17.45 20.32 13.59
N ALA A 94 -17.13 19.07 13.75
CA ALA A 94 -17.89 18.15 14.60
C ALA A 94 -16.98 17.15 15.31
N THR A 95 -17.46 16.65 16.43
CA THR A 95 -16.77 15.57 17.14
C THR A 95 -16.73 14.33 16.29
N VAL A 96 -15.55 13.71 16.22
CA VAL A 96 -15.33 12.47 15.45
C VAL A 96 -16.28 11.37 15.94
N PRO A 97 -17.17 10.83 15.10
CA PRO A 97 -18.10 9.77 15.49
C PRO A 97 -17.37 8.46 15.78
N ASP A 98 -17.98 7.59 16.57
CA ASP A 98 -17.35 6.34 17.01
C ASP A 98 -16.96 5.41 15.86
N TRP A 99 -17.78 5.34 14.82
CA TRP A 99 -17.46 4.53 13.63
C TRP A 99 -16.22 5.03 12.84
N VAL A 100 -15.91 6.32 12.93
CA VAL A 100 -14.66 6.90 12.38
C VAL A 100 -13.49 6.58 13.29
N LYS A 101 -13.67 6.69 14.62
CA LYS A 101 -12.65 6.30 15.61
C LYS A 101 -12.26 4.84 15.48
N ASP A 102 -13.24 3.95 15.33
CA ASP A 102 -13.03 2.52 15.08
C ASP A 102 -12.22 2.26 13.82
N TRP A 103 -12.52 2.99 12.75
CA TRP A 103 -11.78 2.85 11.51
C TRP A 103 -10.32 3.31 11.67
N LEU A 104 -10.09 4.42 12.36
CA LEU A 104 -8.75 4.94 12.65
C LEU A 104 -7.93 3.97 13.52
N SER A 105 -8.54 3.40 14.55
CA SER A 105 -7.85 2.46 15.43
C SER A 105 -7.39 1.21 14.68
N ARG A 106 -8.25 0.67 13.80
CA ARG A 106 -7.90 -0.47 12.94
C ARG A 106 -6.79 -0.13 11.94
N ARG A 107 -6.78 1.07 11.39
CA ARG A 107 -5.69 1.52 10.49
C ARG A 107 -4.36 1.66 11.22
N ARG A 108 -4.36 2.26 12.40
CA ARG A 108 -3.15 2.40 13.22
C ARG A 108 -2.57 1.04 13.58
N GLY A 109 -3.43 0.10 13.99
CA GLY A 109 -3.02 -1.28 14.26
C GLY A 109 -2.44 -1.98 13.02
N ALA A 110 -3.05 -1.80 11.85
CA ALA A 110 -2.55 -2.37 10.59
C ALA A 110 -1.23 -1.73 10.14
N SER A 111 -1.06 -0.41 10.33
CA SER A 111 0.17 0.28 9.94
C SER A 111 1.36 -0.05 10.85
N THR A 112 1.12 -0.27 12.15
CA THR A 112 2.16 -0.73 13.08
C THR A 112 2.56 -2.17 12.76
N ALA A 113 1.61 -3.06 12.55
CA ALA A 113 1.89 -4.44 12.16
C ALA A 113 2.62 -4.53 10.80
N ALA A 114 2.28 -3.68 9.83
CA ALA A 114 2.97 -3.62 8.55
C ALA A 114 4.42 -3.10 8.69
N ARG A 115 4.65 -2.10 9.55
CA ARG A 115 5.99 -1.59 9.84
C ARG A 115 6.85 -2.60 10.59
N GLU A 116 6.27 -3.34 11.52
CA GLU A 116 6.95 -4.44 12.22
C GLU A 116 7.31 -5.57 11.25
N ALA A 117 6.42 -5.95 10.35
CA ALA A 117 6.68 -6.95 9.33
C ALA A 117 7.73 -6.51 8.28
N GLU A 118 7.79 -5.23 7.93
CA GLU A 118 8.83 -4.67 7.06
C GLU A 118 10.19 -4.54 7.78
N GLY A 119 10.18 -4.24 9.08
CA GLY A 119 11.38 -4.24 9.93
C GLY A 119 12.03 -5.61 10.00
N GLU A 120 11.22 -6.66 10.10
CA GLU A 120 11.70 -8.05 10.18
C GLU A 120 12.25 -8.56 8.83
N LYS A 121 11.72 -8.07 7.71
CA LYS A 121 12.25 -8.42 6.37
C LYS A 121 13.57 -7.75 6.01
N LYS A 122 13.96 -6.69 6.71
CA LYS A 122 15.22 -5.95 6.49
C LYS A 122 16.39 -6.41 7.35
N GLN A 123 16.19 -7.33 8.27
CA GLN A 123 17.33 -7.97 8.93
C GLN A 123 17.86 -9.04 7.97
N PRO A 124 19.08 -8.89 7.42
CA PRO A 124 19.72 -10.00 6.77
C PRO A 124 19.84 -11.09 7.85
N LYS A 125 19.31 -12.27 7.59
CA LYS A 125 19.60 -13.45 8.41
C LYS A 125 21.10 -13.59 8.39
N ILE A 126 21.77 -13.09 9.42
CA ILE A 126 23.16 -13.40 9.69
C ILE A 126 23.13 -14.90 9.97
N ARG A 127 23.52 -15.67 8.98
CA ARG A 127 23.87 -17.07 9.22
C ARG A 127 24.88 -17.05 10.35
N PRO A 128 24.70 -17.83 11.43
CA PRO A 128 25.72 -17.92 12.44
C PRO A 128 27.00 -18.31 11.73
N SER A 129 27.95 -17.40 11.75
CA SER A 129 29.30 -17.66 11.30
C SER A 129 29.77 -18.90 12.04
N LEU A 130 29.92 -20.00 11.31
CA LEU A 130 30.61 -21.15 11.82
C LEU A 130 31.94 -20.65 12.35
N ARG A 131 32.14 -20.84 13.64
CA ARG A 131 33.41 -20.55 14.30
C ARG A 131 34.52 -21.14 13.47
N LEU A 132 35.48 -20.30 13.20
CA LEU A 132 36.78 -20.67 12.70
C LEU A 132 37.42 -21.63 13.77
N THR A 133 37.17 -22.89 13.65
CA THR A 133 37.92 -23.90 14.35
C THR A 133 38.66 -24.71 13.30
N GLU A 134 39.97 -24.50 13.33
CA GLU A 134 41.00 -25.38 12.86
C GLU A 134 40.97 -25.79 11.40
N ILE A 135 41.84 -25.14 10.67
CA ILE A 135 42.36 -25.62 9.41
C ILE A 135 43.24 -26.84 9.77
N PRO A 136 42.89 -28.08 9.43
CA PRO A 136 43.89 -29.09 9.31
C PRO A 136 44.60 -28.83 7.99
N GLU A 137 45.84 -28.45 8.11
CA GLU A 137 46.82 -28.51 7.06
C GLU A 137 46.92 -29.99 6.62
N ALA A 138 46.24 -30.31 5.56
CA ALA A 138 46.39 -31.55 4.83
C ALA A 138 46.61 -31.16 3.36
N GLU A 139 47.87 -31.08 3.08
CA GLU A 139 48.50 -31.21 1.79
C GLU A 139 47.86 -32.37 1.02
N ALA A 140 46.85 -32.08 0.21
CA ALA A 140 46.29 -33.08 -0.71
C ALA A 140 47.17 -33.08 -1.95
N ALA A 141 48.05 -34.03 -2.04
CA ALA A 141 48.76 -34.35 -3.27
C ALA A 141 47.79 -34.49 -4.44
N PRO A 142 48.08 -33.98 -5.60
CA PRO A 142 47.20 -34.05 -6.77
C PRO A 142 46.97 -35.50 -7.17
N ASP A 143 45.75 -35.87 -7.37
CA ASP A 143 45.30 -37.20 -7.78
C ASP A 143 45.99 -37.60 -9.11
N PRO A 144 46.75 -38.69 -9.17
CA PRO A 144 47.48 -39.09 -10.37
C PRO A 144 46.61 -39.30 -11.61
N LYS A 145 45.29 -39.48 -11.44
CA LYS A 145 44.33 -39.60 -12.54
C LYS A 145 44.07 -38.28 -13.25
N THR A 146 44.27 -37.14 -12.57
CA THR A 146 44.06 -35.80 -13.13
C THR A 146 45.25 -35.40 -14.00
N GLU A 147 46.47 -35.77 -13.63
CA GLU A 147 47.67 -35.55 -14.45
C GLU A 147 47.68 -36.38 -15.72
N GLN A 148 47.26 -37.64 -15.67
CA GLN A 148 47.19 -38.51 -16.84
C GLN A 148 46.14 -37.99 -17.85
N ARG A 149 45.02 -37.42 -17.41
CA ARG A 149 44.04 -36.81 -18.31
C ARG A 149 44.55 -35.52 -18.97
N ALA A 150 45.29 -34.73 -18.24
CA ALA A 150 45.90 -33.50 -18.76
C ALA A 150 47.04 -33.79 -19.79
N ALA A 151 47.83 -34.81 -19.55
CA ALA A 151 48.89 -35.27 -20.45
C ALA A 151 48.29 -35.81 -21.78
N ALA A 152 47.25 -36.64 -21.71
CA ALA A 152 46.57 -37.16 -22.86
C ALA A 152 45.85 -36.11 -23.74
N ALA A 153 45.40 -35.01 -23.12
CA ALA A 153 44.81 -33.90 -23.81
C ALA A 153 45.86 -33.03 -24.55
N ARG A 154 47.05 -32.91 -24.01
CA ARG A 154 48.19 -32.19 -24.66
C ARG A 154 48.72 -32.96 -25.87
N GLU A 155 48.73 -34.26 -25.83
CA GLU A 155 49.25 -35.10 -26.92
C GLU A 155 48.28 -35.09 -28.13
N ARG A 156 46.98 -35.08 -27.92
CA ARG A 156 45.99 -34.98 -29.00
C ARG A 156 46.05 -33.65 -29.77
N ASN A 157 46.33 -32.54 -29.08
CA ASN A 157 46.42 -31.22 -29.74
C ASN A 157 47.74 -30.99 -30.47
N ARG A 158 48.70 -31.92 -30.40
CA ARG A 158 50.00 -31.81 -31.09
C ARG A 158 49.93 -32.30 -32.54
N TRP A 159 48.93 -33.06 -32.94
CA TRP A 159 48.79 -33.65 -34.26
C TRP A 159 47.75 -32.93 -35.14
N GLU A 160 47.11 -31.87 -34.63
CA GLU A 160 46.12 -31.06 -35.39
C GLU A 160 46.67 -29.73 -35.90
N ARG A 161 47.96 -29.64 -36.16
CA ARG A 161 48.55 -28.48 -36.85
C ARG A 161 49.28 -28.92 -38.12
#